data_9c6d4f14bcfcf3b4a64080a2dd356bd9
#
_entry.id   9c6d4f14bcfcf3b4a64080a2dd356bd9
#
_cell.length_a   1.000
_cell.length_b   1.000
_cell.length_c   1.000
_cell.angle_alpha   90.00
_cell.angle_beta   90.00
_cell.angle_gamma   90.00
#
_symmetry.space_group_name_H-M   'P 1'
#
loop_
_entity.id
_entity.type
_entity.pdbx_description
1 polymer ?
#
loop_
_entity_poly.entity_id
_entity_poly.type
_entity_poly.pdbx_seq_one_letter_code
_entity_poly.pdbx_strand_id
1 'polypeptide(L)' 'MDLKRLKQNLSDAGCCNEASEDIIRMCEAGNMEGALRMMRKDRCRLMDELHESGRKVDCLDFLIRATEKEMKQADH' A
#
# COMPACT_ATOMS: atom_id res chain seq x y z
N MET A 1 10.00 -8.73 0.69
CA MET A 1 9.03 -8.09 -0.24
C MET A 1 9.75 -7.58 -1.48
N ASP A 2 9.22 -7.85 -2.66
CA ASP A 2 9.79 -7.35 -3.91
C ASP A 2 9.29 -5.93 -4.17
N LEU A 3 10.19 -4.95 -4.11
CA LEU A 3 9.83 -3.54 -4.24
C LEU A 3 9.33 -3.17 -5.64
N LYS A 4 9.85 -3.81 -6.67
CA LYS A 4 9.37 -3.57 -8.04
C LYS A 4 7.92 -4.03 -8.19
N ARG A 5 7.62 -5.19 -7.63
CA ARG A 5 6.27 -5.73 -7.65
C ARG A 5 5.32 -4.89 -6.82
N LEU A 6 5.80 -4.42 -5.67
CA LEU A 6 5.02 -3.51 -4.82
C LEU A 6 4.69 -2.22 -5.56
N LYS A 7 5.66 -1.64 -6.26
CA LYS A 7 5.45 -0.43 -7.04
C LYS A 7 4.39 -0.63 -8.12
N GLN A 8 4.47 -1.75 -8.82
CA GLN A 8 3.49 -2.08 -9.86
C GLN A 8 2.10 -2.25 -9.25
N ASN A 9 2.01 -2.95 -8.13
CA ASN A 9 0.75 -3.17 -7.44
C ASN A 9 0.13 -1.87 -6.94
N LEU A 10 0.94 -0.96 -6.43
CA LEU A 10 0.47 0.36 -5.99
C LEU A 10 -0.07 1.18 -7.17
N SER A 11 0.61 1.12 -8.31
CA SER A 11 0.16 1.78 -9.52
C SER A 11 -1.17 1.21 -10.00
N ASP A 12 -1.30 -0.12 -9.98
CA ASP A 12 -2.54 -0.80 -10.36
C ASP A 12 -3.68 -0.46 -9.42
N ALA A 13 -3.37 -0.20 -8.15
CA ALA A 13 -4.35 0.20 -7.14
C ALA A 13 -4.74 1.68 -7.26
N GLY A 14 -4.14 2.41 -8.19
CA GLY A 14 -4.51 3.80 -8.42
C GLY A 14 -3.80 4.80 -7.52
N CYS A 15 -2.74 4.40 -6.82
CA CYS A 15 -1.94 5.32 -6.04
C CYS A 15 -1.16 6.25 -6.97
N CYS A 16 -1.06 7.52 -6.61
CA CYS A 16 -0.28 8.45 -7.41
C CYS A 16 1.21 8.14 -7.27
N ASN A 17 2.01 8.63 -8.21
CA ASN A 17 3.45 8.36 -8.21
C ASN A 17 4.13 8.82 -6.93
N GLU A 18 3.76 9.98 -6.40
CA GLU A 18 4.34 10.50 -5.16
C GLU A 18 4.05 9.58 -3.98
N ALA A 19 2.80 9.15 -3.84
CA ALA A 19 2.42 8.25 -2.76
C ALA A 19 3.13 6.91 -2.90
N SER A 20 3.21 6.37 -4.12
CA SER A 20 3.90 5.10 -4.37
C SER A 20 5.37 5.19 -4.02
N GLU A 21 6.04 6.27 -4.41
CA GLU A 21 7.46 6.47 -4.09
C GLU A 21 7.68 6.59 -2.59
N ASP A 22 6.82 7.32 -1.88
CA ASP A 22 6.93 7.48 -0.44
C ASP A 22 6.76 6.14 0.28
N ILE A 23 5.76 5.34 -0.15
CA ILE A 23 5.54 4.03 0.43
C ILE A 23 6.77 3.14 0.21
N ILE A 24 7.33 3.16 -0.98
CA ILE A 24 8.52 2.35 -1.31
C ILE A 24 9.72 2.79 -0.49
N ARG A 25 9.93 4.09 -0.33
CA ARG A 25 11.02 4.61 0.51
C ARG A 25 10.89 4.12 1.95
N MET A 26 9.69 4.15 2.48
CA MET A 26 9.44 3.66 3.83
C MET A 26 9.74 2.17 3.95
N CYS A 27 9.36 1.39 2.95
CA CYS A 27 9.67 -0.04 2.94
C CYS A 27 11.17 -0.29 2.86
N GLU A 28 11.90 0.47 2.04
CA GLU A 28 13.35 0.37 1.92
C GLU A 28 14.06 0.72 3.23
N ALA A 29 13.51 1.68 3.95
CA ALA A 29 14.06 2.10 5.24
C ALA A 29 13.67 1.17 6.38
N GLY A 30 12.86 0.17 6.12
CA GLY A 30 12.36 -0.74 7.14
C GLY A 30 11.19 -0.19 7.93
N ASN A 31 10.63 0.94 7.51
CA ASN A 31 9.49 1.58 8.18
C ASN A 31 8.17 1.05 7.61
N MET A 32 7.88 -0.21 7.90
CA MET A 32 6.67 -0.86 7.40
C MET A 32 5.39 -0.24 7.97
N GLU A 33 5.45 0.21 9.23
CA GLU A 33 4.29 0.88 9.85
C GLU A 33 3.92 2.16 9.13
N GLY A 34 4.92 2.97 8.76
CA GLY A 34 4.68 4.20 8.02
C GLY A 34 4.10 3.92 6.64
N ALA A 35 4.65 2.91 5.95
CA ALA A 35 4.15 2.50 4.65
C ALA A 35 2.69 2.04 4.74
N LEU A 36 2.38 1.24 5.75
CA LEU A 36 1.02 0.74 5.97
C LEU A 36 0.04 1.89 6.25
N ARG A 37 0.47 2.86 7.04
CA ARG A 37 -0.35 4.04 7.35
C ARG A 37 -0.68 4.81 6.08
N MET A 38 0.28 4.99 5.20
CA MET A 38 0.06 5.67 3.93
C MET A 38 -0.86 4.90 3.01
N MET A 39 -0.73 3.58 2.97
CA MET A 39 -1.63 2.73 2.19
C MET A 39 -3.08 2.89 2.66
N ARG A 40 -3.30 2.89 3.98
CA ARG A 40 -4.63 3.07 4.56
C ARG A 40 -5.20 4.46 4.25
N LYS A 41 -4.35 5.47 4.28
CA LYS A 41 -4.75 6.84 3.95
C LYS A 41 -5.19 6.94 2.50
N ASP A 42 -4.43 6.33 1.58
CA ASP A 42 -4.78 6.31 0.17
C ASP A 42 -6.08 5.55 -0.08
N ARG A 43 -6.28 4.45 0.64
CA ARG A 43 -7.51 3.67 0.55
C ARG A 43 -8.73 4.53 0.90
N CYS A 44 -8.64 5.30 2.00
CA CYS A 44 -9.73 6.19 2.39
C CYS A 44 -9.98 7.26 1.31
N ARG A 45 -8.92 7.82 0.76
CA ARG A 45 -9.04 8.82 -0.30
C ARG A 45 -9.71 8.25 -1.54
N LEU A 46 -9.33 7.03 -1.94
CA LEU A 46 -9.93 6.37 -3.10
C LEU A 46 -11.42 6.08 -2.88
N MET A 47 -11.78 5.65 -1.69
CA MET A 47 -13.18 5.42 -1.35
C MET A 47 -14.00 6.71 -1.42
N ASP A 48 -13.45 7.81 -0.93
CA ASP A 48 -14.12 9.11 -0.97
C ASP A 48 -14.30 9.60 -2.42
N GLU A 49 -13.28 9.44 -3.26
CA GLU A 49 -13.33 9.91 -4.64
C GLU A 49 -14.25 9.08 -5.52
N LEU A 50 -14.27 7.77 -5.31
CA LEU A 50 -14.99 6.85 -6.20
C LEU A 50 -16.39 6.50 -5.72
N HIS A 51 -16.71 6.78 -4.47
CA HIS A 51 -17.99 6.47 -3.84
C HIS A 51 -18.40 5.00 -3.89
N GLU A 52 -17.51 4.13 -4.29
CA GLU A 52 -17.79 2.69 -4.33
C GLU A 52 -16.50 1.89 -4.24
N SER A 53 -16.62 0.67 -3.74
CA SER A 53 -15.49 -0.23 -3.64
C SER A 53 -15.19 -0.80 -5.02
N GLY A 54 -14.20 -0.23 -5.68
CA GLY A 54 -13.77 -0.70 -6.98
C GLY A 54 -12.56 -1.63 -6.87
N ARG A 55 -12.11 -2.12 -8.02
CA ARG A 55 -10.93 -2.98 -8.11
C ARG A 55 -9.69 -2.34 -7.49
N LYS A 56 -9.57 -1.01 -7.61
CA LYS A 56 -8.42 -0.29 -7.06
C LYS A 56 -8.38 -0.38 -5.55
N VAL A 57 -9.53 -0.22 -4.89
CA VAL A 57 -9.62 -0.36 -3.44
C VAL A 57 -9.33 -1.80 -3.03
N ASP A 58 -9.84 -2.77 -3.76
CA ASP A 58 -9.59 -4.19 -3.49
C ASP A 58 -8.11 -4.53 -3.60
N CYS A 59 -7.43 -4.02 -4.63
CA CYS A 59 -5.99 -4.22 -4.80
C CYS A 59 -5.21 -3.62 -3.63
N LEU A 60 -5.60 -2.42 -3.20
CA LEU A 60 -4.93 -1.75 -2.09
C LEU A 60 -5.19 -2.48 -0.77
N ASP A 61 -6.40 -3.00 -0.56
CA ASP A 61 -6.73 -3.83 0.60
C ASP A 61 -5.84 -5.08 0.64
N PHE A 62 -5.65 -5.71 -0.51
CA PHE A 62 -4.76 -6.87 -0.61
C PHE A 62 -3.33 -6.50 -0.20
N LEU A 63 -2.82 -5.37 -0.68
CA LEU A 63 -1.49 -4.91 -0.34
C LEU A 63 -1.35 -4.60 1.15
N ILE A 64 -2.37 -3.99 1.75
CA ILE A 64 -2.38 -3.71 3.18
C ILE A 64 -2.27 -5.02 3.97
N ARG A 65 -3.08 -6.00 3.63
CA ARG A 65 -3.06 -7.31 4.30
C ARG A 65 -1.74 -8.03 4.12
N ALA A 66 -1.18 -7.99 2.92
CA ALA A 66 0.11 -8.62 2.64
C ALA A 66 1.22 -7.97 3.46
N THR A 67 1.19 -6.64 3.59
CA THR A 67 2.16 -5.90 4.38
C THR A 67 2.04 -6.22 5.86
N GLU A 68 0.82 -6.28 6.38
CA GLU A 68 0.58 -6.66 7.77
C GLU A 68 1.09 -8.07 8.06
N LYS A 69 0.89 -8.99 7.12
CA LYS A 69 1.36 -10.36 7.26
C LYS A 69 2.89 -10.42 7.32
N GLU A 70 3.57 -9.65 6.48
CA GLU A 70 5.03 -9.58 6.52
C GLU A 70 5.54 -9.02 7.83
N MET A 71 4.88 -8.01 8.37
CA MET A 71 5.25 -7.43 9.66
C MET A 71 5.14 -8.47 10.77
N LYS A 72 4.09 -9.27 10.77
CA LYS A 72 3.93 -10.35 11.76
C LYS A 72 5.01 -11.39 11.63
N GLN A 73 5.40 -11.76 10.40
CA GLN A 73 6.45 -12.74 10.17
C GLN A 73 7.82 -12.20 10.61
N ALA A 74 8.04 -10.89 10.45
CA ALA A 74 9.29 -10.26 10.84
C ALA A 74 9.46 -10.19 12.35
N ASP A 75 8.37 -10.28 13.12
CA ASP A 75 8.39 -10.22 14.58
C ASP A 75 8.81 -11.55 15.24
N HIS A 76 9.04 -12.57 14.44
CA HIS A 76 9.56 -13.84 14.95
C HIS A 76 11.09 -13.84 15.00
#